data_1f2502f12bb98d392b7269d5e44ba052
#
_entry.id   1f2502f12bb98d392b7269d5e44ba052
#
_cell.length_a   1.000
_cell.length_b   1.000
_cell.length_c   1.000
_cell.angle_alpha   90.00
_cell.angle_beta   90.00
_cell.angle_gamma   90.00
#
_symmetry.space_group_name_H-M   'P 1'
#
loop_
_entity.id
_entity.type
_entity.pdbx_description
1 polymer ?
#
loop_
_entity_poly.entity_id
_entity_poly.type
_entity_poly.pdbx_seq_one_letter_code
_entity_poly.pdbx_strand_id
1 'polypeptide(L)'
;MFWKFVLGFVFMGPALTVSAASPQDLLKSYESQSGKASPARGEQFFNAKHGKEWSCASCHENPPNHDTKHIVTGKVIKPLAPSANPARFTDEAKAEKWFKRNCNDVLGRDCSAQEKADVLSWLMTVK
;
A
#
# COMPACT_ATOMS: atom_id res chain seq x y z
N MET A 1 64.05 1.39 23.26
CA MET A 1 62.98 2.21 22.62
C MET A 1 61.97 1.24 22.02
N PHE A 2 60.86 1.00 22.70
CA PHE A 2 59.81 0.06 22.23
C PHE A 2 58.70 0.85 21.51
N TRP A 3 58.60 0.63 20.21
CA TRP A 3 57.53 1.22 19.40
C TRP A 3 56.31 0.29 19.43
N LYS A 4 55.28 0.69 20.13
CA LYS A 4 54.01 -0.03 20.14
C LYS A 4 53.19 0.39 18.90
N PHE A 5 53.10 -0.52 17.93
CA PHE A 5 52.12 -0.42 16.86
C PHE A 5 50.72 -0.75 17.43
N VAL A 6 49.87 0.25 17.50
CA VAL A 6 48.45 0.05 17.79
C VAL A 6 47.78 -0.24 16.44
N LEU A 7 47.46 -1.51 16.19
CA LEU A 7 46.58 -1.87 15.08
C LEU A 7 45.16 -1.42 15.43
N GLY A 8 44.70 -0.35 14.78
CA GLY A 8 43.28 0.05 14.85
C GLY A 8 42.45 -0.93 14.02
N PHE A 9 41.66 -1.75 14.69
CA PHE A 9 40.63 -2.55 14.04
C PHE A 9 39.49 -1.61 13.63
N VAL A 10 39.35 -1.33 12.33
CA VAL A 10 38.18 -0.67 11.78
C VAL A 10 37.07 -1.71 11.66
N PHE A 11 36.12 -1.65 12.57
CA PHE A 11 34.87 -2.42 12.43
C PHE A 11 34.01 -1.82 11.31
N MET A 12 34.14 -2.40 10.13
CA MET A 12 33.20 -2.16 9.04
C MET A 12 31.94 -2.99 9.33
N GLY A 13 30.96 -2.40 10.02
CA GLY A 13 29.66 -3.03 10.20
C GLY A 13 28.94 -3.19 8.86
N PRO A 14 28.14 -4.26 8.67
CA PRO A 14 27.38 -4.43 7.44
C PRO A 14 26.40 -3.26 7.30
N ALA A 15 26.46 -2.56 6.18
CA ALA A 15 25.47 -1.58 5.81
C ALA A 15 24.13 -2.32 5.55
N LEU A 16 23.17 -2.15 6.45
CA LEU A 16 21.80 -2.63 6.24
C LEU A 16 21.21 -1.80 5.09
N THR A 17 21.18 -2.37 3.91
CA THR A 17 20.44 -1.79 2.79
C THR A 17 18.95 -1.94 3.09
N VAL A 18 18.30 -0.86 3.50
CA VAL A 18 16.84 -0.81 3.56
C VAL A 18 16.36 -0.79 2.12
N SER A 19 15.90 -1.95 1.63
CA SER A 19 15.22 -2.04 0.34
C SER A 19 13.88 -1.35 0.45
N ALA A 20 13.55 -0.46 -0.51
CA ALA A 20 12.21 0.09 -0.63
C ALA A 20 11.20 -1.05 -0.80
N ALA A 21 10.07 -1.01 -0.09
CA ALA A 21 9.00 -1.98 -0.24
C ALA A 21 8.45 -1.92 -1.68
N SER A 22 8.07 -3.08 -2.21
CA SER A 22 7.34 -3.17 -3.47
C SER A 22 5.87 -3.49 -3.20
N PRO A 23 4.95 -3.26 -4.16
CA PRO A 23 3.58 -3.73 -4.02
C PRO A 23 3.50 -5.24 -3.71
N GLN A 24 4.39 -6.04 -4.29
CA GLN A 24 4.46 -7.49 -4.04
C GLN A 24 4.88 -7.82 -2.61
N ASP A 25 5.84 -7.08 -2.05
CA ASP A 25 6.29 -7.29 -0.68
C ASP A 25 5.18 -6.92 0.32
N LEU A 26 4.49 -5.82 0.05
CA LEU A 26 3.36 -5.39 0.86
C LEU A 26 2.21 -6.40 0.79
N LEU A 27 1.91 -6.92 -0.39
CA LEU A 27 0.90 -7.97 -0.56
C LEU A 27 1.25 -9.22 0.26
N LYS A 28 2.49 -9.69 0.20
CA LYS A 28 2.97 -10.82 1.02
C LYS A 28 2.83 -10.54 2.51
N SER A 29 3.12 -9.33 2.95
CA SER A 29 2.96 -8.92 4.34
C SER A 29 1.50 -9.04 4.80
N TYR A 30 0.55 -8.58 3.99
CA TYR A 30 -0.87 -8.71 4.30
C TYR A 30 -1.33 -10.17 4.28
N GLU A 31 -0.93 -10.95 3.28
CA GLU A 31 -1.26 -12.38 3.20
C GLU A 31 -0.73 -13.18 4.38
N SER A 32 0.44 -12.82 4.92
CA SER A 32 1.00 -13.48 6.10
C SER A 32 0.16 -13.26 7.38
N GLN A 33 -0.60 -12.19 7.42
CA GLN A 33 -1.47 -11.82 8.54
C GLN A 33 -2.93 -12.32 8.35
N SER A 34 -3.25 -12.86 7.20
CA SER A 34 -4.61 -13.26 6.84
C SER A 34 -4.61 -14.58 6.07
N GLY A 35 -4.90 -14.54 4.81
CA GLY A 35 -4.90 -15.66 3.88
C GLY A 35 -4.59 -15.16 2.47
N LYS A 36 -4.56 -16.09 1.52
CA LYS A 36 -4.28 -15.76 0.13
C LYS A 36 -5.26 -14.72 -0.40
N ALA A 37 -4.71 -13.71 -1.05
CA ALA A 37 -5.48 -12.64 -1.67
C ALA A 37 -6.29 -13.15 -2.88
N SER A 38 -7.44 -12.52 -3.09
CA SER A 38 -8.29 -12.74 -4.27
C SER A 38 -8.54 -11.41 -4.97
N PRO A 39 -8.04 -11.23 -6.21
CA PRO A 39 -8.35 -10.03 -6.98
C PRO A 39 -9.85 -9.82 -7.19
N ALA A 40 -10.61 -10.89 -7.39
CA ALA A 40 -12.06 -10.80 -7.57
C ALA A 40 -12.77 -10.25 -6.32
N ARG A 41 -12.39 -10.72 -5.13
CA ARG A 41 -12.93 -10.15 -3.88
C ARG A 41 -12.48 -8.70 -3.70
N GLY A 42 -11.25 -8.38 -4.09
CA GLY A 42 -10.70 -7.03 -4.02
C GLY A 42 -11.49 -6.05 -4.89
N GLU A 43 -11.82 -6.41 -6.11
CA GLU A 43 -12.64 -5.59 -7.00
C GLU A 43 -14.05 -5.39 -6.45
N GLN A 44 -14.67 -6.46 -5.97
CA GLN A 44 -15.98 -6.41 -5.33
C GLN A 44 -15.99 -5.45 -4.13
N PHE A 45 -15.00 -5.59 -3.26
CA PHE A 45 -14.85 -4.75 -2.08
C PHE A 45 -14.64 -3.28 -2.43
N PHE A 46 -13.82 -3.00 -3.42
CA PHE A 46 -13.51 -1.65 -3.89
C PHE A 46 -14.74 -0.92 -4.45
N ASN A 47 -15.61 -1.63 -5.14
CA ASN A 47 -16.81 -1.07 -5.76
C ASN A 47 -18.02 -1.02 -4.84
N ALA A 48 -18.03 -1.80 -3.76
CA ALA A 48 -19.18 -1.90 -2.87
C ALA A 48 -19.28 -0.71 -1.89
N LYS A 49 -20.51 -0.35 -1.58
CA LYS A 49 -20.85 0.50 -0.43
C LYS A 49 -21.03 -0.40 0.79
N HIS A 50 -20.26 -0.16 1.84
CA HIS A 50 -20.22 -1.01 3.03
C HIS A 50 -21.19 -0.53 4.12
N GLY A 51 -22.45 -0.28 3.76
CA GLY A 51 -23.45 0.26 4.68
C GLY A 51 -23.37 1.78 4.90
N LYS A 52 -22.50 2.46 4.15
CA LYS A 52 -22.35 3.92 4.16
C LYS A 52 -22.57 4.50 2.76
N GLU A 53 -22.37 5.81 2.63
CA GLU A 53 -22.68 6.54 1.41
C GLU A 53 -21.73 6.23 0.24
N TRP A 54 -20.44 6.05 0.54
CA TRP A 54 -19.40 5.93 -0.49
C TRP A 54 -18.75 4.55 -0.55
N SER A 55 -18.24 4.23 -1.74
CA SER A 55 -17.29 3.15 -1.98
C SER A 55 -15.89 3.73 -2.21
N CYS A 56 -14.88 2.88 -2.26
CA CYS A 56 -13.54 3.30 -2.72
C CYS A 56 -13.63 3.88 -4.14
N ALA A 57 -14.43 3.26 -5.01
CA ALA A 57 -14.65 3.70 -6.38
C ALA A 57 -15.35 5.07 -6.49
N SER A 58 -16.02 5.54 -5.45
CA SER A 58 -16.65 6.88 -5.45
C SER A 58 -15.63 8.00 -5.66
N CYS A 59 -14.40 7.83 -5.18
CA CYS A 59 -13.32 8.78 -5.39
C CYS A 59 -12.29 8.31 -6.42
N HIS A 60 -11.92 7.02 -6.37
CA HIS A 60 -10.85 6.48 -7.22
C HIS A 60 -11.32 6.02 -8.59
N GLU A 61 -12.63 5.87 -8.77
CA GLU A 61 -13.28 5.32 -9.97
C GLU A 61 -12.83 3.87 -10.28
N ASN A 62 -13.42 3.25 -11.27
CA ASN A 62 -13.02 1.93 -11.76
C ASN A 62 -13.02 1.94 -13.29
N PRO A 63 -11.85 1.74 -13.95
CA PRO A 63 -10.55 1.39 -13.37
C PRO A 63 -9.82 2.60 -12.75
N PRO A 64 -9.11 2.44 -11.61
CA PRO A 64 -8.40 3.53 -10.93
C PRO A 64 -7.00 3.77 -11.52
N ASN A 65 -6.93 3.97 -12.83
CA ASN A 65 -5.71 4.10 -13.62
C ASN A 65 -5.50 5.50 -14.22
N HIS A 66 -6.23 6.50 -13.74
CA HIS A 66 -6.18 7.89 -14.19
C HIS A 66 -6.40 8.84 -13.03
N ASP A 67 -6.14 10.13 -13.25
CA ASP A 67 -6.41 11.18 -12.25
C ASP A 67 -7.93 11.29 -12.03
N THR A 68 -8.31 11.34 -10.75
CA THR A 68 -9.70 11.50 -10.31
C THR A 68 -9.81 12.68 -9.33
N LYS A 69 -10.98 12.90 -8.77
CA LYS A 69 -11.19 13.95 -7.78
C LYS A 69 -11.89 13.39 -6.55
N HIS A 70 -11.45 13.86 -5.39
CA HIS A 70 -12.12 13.54 -4.14
C HIS A 70 -13.56 14.03 -4.18
N ILE A 71 -14.50 13.16 -3.82
CA ILE A 71 -15.94 13.42 -3.98
C ILE A 71 -16.44 14.63 -3.17
N VAL A 72 -15.78 14.95 -2.04
CA VAL A 72 -16.14 16.07 -1.18
C VAL A 72 -15.30 17.31 -1.45
N THR A 73 -13.97 17.17 -1.46
CA THR A 73 -13.05 18.31 -1.51
C THR A 73 -12.72 18.77 -2.93
N GLY A 74 -12.96 17.93 -3.95
CA GLY A 74 -12.56 18.16 -5.33
C GLY A 74 -11.05 18.11 -5.58
N LYS A 75 -10.23 17.78 -4.57
CA LYS A 75 -8.78 17.63 -4.73
C LYS A 75 -8.47 16.50 -5.71
N VAL A 76 -7.49 16.74 -6.57
CA VAL A 76 -7.02 15.72 -7.52
C VAL A 76 -6.39 14.55 -6.75
N ILE A 77 -6.79 13.34 -7.14
CA ILE A 77 -6.23 12.07 -6.68
C ILE A 77 -5.50 11.44 -7.85
N LYS A 78 -4.21 11.17 -7.66
CA LYS A 78 -3.39 10.49 -8.66
C LYS A 78 -3.80 9.02 -8.80
N PRO A 79 -3.51 8.37 -9.93
CA PRO A 79 -3.91 6.98 -10.17
C PRO A 79 -3.54 6.08 -9.00
N LEU A 80 -4.43 5.18 -8.64
CA LEU A 80 -4.21 4.23 -7.54
C LEU A 80 -3.52 2.96 -8.02
N ALA A 81 -3.78 2.55 -9.25
CA ALA A 81 -3.15 1.35 -9.83
C ALA A 81 -1.64 1.54 -10.03
N PRO A 82 -0.80 0.59 -9.57
CA PRO A 82 0.65 0.66 -9.74
C PRO A 82 1.11 0.77 -11.20
N SER A 83 0.37 0.21 -12.15
CA SER A 83 0.68 0.32 -13.58
C SER A 83 0.66 1.76 -14.09
N ALA A 84 -0.21 2.59 -13.55
CA ALA A 84 -0.35 4.01 -13.92
C ALA A 84 0.43 4.94 -12.97
N ASN A 85 0.76 4.48 -11.78
CA ASN A 85 1.52 5.24 -10.77
C ASN A 85 2.47 4.30 -10.03
N PRO A 86 3.69 4.09 -10.53
CA PRO A 86 4.65 3.13 -9.97
C PRO A 86 5.09 3.44 -8.53
N ALA A 87 4.87 4.65 -8.03
CA ALA A 87 5.17 5.02 -6.64
C ALA A 87 4.16 4.45 -5.63
N ARG A 88 2.99 3.99 -6.08
CA ARG A 88 1.97 3.42 -5.19
C ARG A 88 2.47 2.12 -4.55
N PHE A 89 2.17 1.98 -3.25
CA PHE A 89 2.46 0.77 -2.47
C PHE A 89 3.95 0.40 -2.40
N THR A 90 4.83 1.39 -2.49
CA THR A 90 6.29 1.24 -2.34
C THR A 90 6.81 1.70 -0.98
N ASP A 91 5.94 2.25 -0.16
CA ASP A 91 6.20 2.69 1.22
C ASP A 91 5.08 2.16 2.11
N GLU A 92 5.42 1.19 2.97
CA GLU A 92 4.45 0.50 3.82
C GLU A 92 3.76 1.46 4.79
N ALA A 93 4.50 2.33 5.45
CA ALA A 93 3.94 3.30 6.41
C ALA A 93 2.95 4.25 5.73
N LYS A 94 3.26 4.69 4.53
CA LYS A 94 2.39 5.54 3.71
C LYS A 94 1.14 4.78 3.25
N ALA A 95 1.29 3.54 2.80
CA ALA A 95 0.16 2.69 2.41
C ALA A 95 -0.79 2.44 3.58
N GLU A 96 -0.25 2.10 4.76
CA GLU A 96 -1.04 1.90 5.99
C GLU A 96 -1.79 3.16 6.41
N LYS A 97 -1.14 4.31 6.36
CA LYS A 97 -1.78 5.61 6.66
C LYS A 97 -3.00 5.86 5.76
N TRP A 98 -2.86 5.63 4.47
CA TRP A 98 -3.95 5.87 3.51
C TRP A 98 -5.04 4.81 3.59
N PHE A 99 -4.70 3.55 3.80
CA PHE A 99 -5.70 2.51 4.07
C PHE A 99 -6.53 2.85 5.31
N LYS A 100 -5.86 3.21 6.42
CA LYS A 100 -6.56 3.59 7.64
C LYS A 100 -7.55 4.72 7.42
N ARG A 101 -7.10 5.80 6.76
CA ARG A 101 -7.95 6.96 6.48
C ARG A 101 -9.12 6.59 5.58
N ASN A 102 -8.84 5.98 4.44
CA ASN A 102 -9.87 5.69 3.44
C ASN A 102 -10.85 4.62 3.90
N CYS A 103 -10.38 3.58 4.59
CA CYS A 103 -11.26 2.56 5.15
C CYS A 103 -12.20 3.15 6.21
N ASN A 104 -11.71 4.04 7.07
CA ASN A 104 -12.58 4.72 8.04
C ASN A 104 -13.61 5.61 7.36
N ASP A 105 -13.25 6.29 6.28
CA ASP A 105 -14.20 7.11 5.49
C ASP A 105 -15.29 6.25 4.85
N VAL A 106 -14.95 5.07 4.34
CA VAL A 106 -15.85 4.21 3.55
C VAL A 106 -16.61 3.20 4.43
N LEU A 107 -15.96 2.61 5.43
CA LEU A 107 -16.50 1.55 6.28
C LEU A 107 -16.84 2.02 7.71
N GLY A 108 -16.24 3.10 8.18
CA GLY A 108 -16.32 3.51 9.59
C GLY A 108 -15.46 2.66 10.52
N ARG A 109 -14.49 1.91 9.99
CA ARG A 109 -13.52 1.08 10.70
C ARG A 109 -12.25 0.91 9.88
N ASP A 110 -11.21 0.39 10.49
CA ASP A 110 -10.02 -0.05 9.77
C ASP A 110 -10.35 -1.25 8.87
N CYS A 111 -9.68 -1.35 7.73
CA CYS A 111 -9.72 -2.56 6.91
C CYS A 111 -8.93 -3.68 7.58
N SER A 112 -9.42 -4.91 7.43
CA SER A 112 -8.67 -6.10 7.83
C SER A 112 -7.48 -6.34 6.90
N ALA A 113 -6.51 -7.15 7.35
CA ALA A 113 -5.39 -7.56 6.51
C ALA A 113 -5.86 -8.28 5.23
N GLN A 114 -6.91 -9.10 5.32
CA GLN A 114 -7.49 -9.78 4.17
C GLN A 114 -8.10 -8.79 3.17
N GLU A 115 -8.82 -7.81 3.63
CA GLU A 115 -9.41 -6.77 2.78
C GLU A 115 -8.33 -5.96 2.05
N LYS A 116 -7.26 -5.58 2.76
CA LYS A 116 -6.11 -4.91 2.16
C LYS A 116 -5.40 -5.78 1.12
N ALA A 117 -5.17 -7.06 1.43
CA ALA A 117 -4.57 -8.01 0.52
C ALA A 117 -5.39 -8.18 -0.76
N ASP A 118 -6.69 -8.37 -0.63
CA ASP A 118 -7.59 -8.55 -1.76
C ASP A 118 -7.61 -7.31 -2.66
N VAL A 119 -7.76 -6.12 -2.09
CA VAL A 119 -7.76 -4.85 -2.85
C VAL A 119 -6.42 -4.63 -3.55
N LEU A 120 -5.30 -4.80 -2.84
CA LEU A 120 -3.98 -4.61 -3.43
C LEU A 120 -3.73 -5.60 -4.57
N SER A 121 -4.11 -6.86 -4.38
CA SER A 121 -3.95 -7.88 -5.43
C SER A 121 -4.73 -7.53 -6.70
N TRP A 122 -5.93 -6.99 -6.55
CA TRP A 122 -6.71 -6.52 -7.69
C TRP A 122 -6.08 -5.29 -8.34
N LEU A 123 -5.69 -4.28 -7.56
CA LEU A 123 -5.05 -3.05 -8.08
C LEU A 123 -3.80 -3.36 -8.92
N MET A 124 -3.06 -4.40 -8.56
CA MET A 124 -1.88 -4.85 -9.31
C MET A 124 -2.23 -5.48 -10.67
N THR A 125 -3.49 -5.86 -10.90
CA THR A 125 -3.96 -6.39 -12.19
C THR A 125 -4.48 -5.31 -13.13
N VAL A 126 -4.78 -4.12 -12.63
CA VAL A 126 -5.33 -2.99 -13.41
C VAL A 126 -4.25 -2.45 -14.36
N LYS A 127 -4.59 -2.30 -15.65
CA LYS A 127 -3.70 -1.79 -16.70
C LYS A 127 -4.05 -0.35 -17.07
#